data_e6bd10770f7b2d34864cf9157a420783
#
_entry.id   e6bd10770f7b2d34864cf9157a420783
#
_cell.length_a   1.000
_cell.length_b   1.000
_cell.length_c   1.000
_cell.angle_alpha   90.00
_cell.angle_beta   90.00
_cell.angle_gamma   90.00
#
_symmetry.space_group_name_H-M   'P 1'
#
loop_
_entity.id
_entity.type
_entity.pdbx_description
1 polymer ?
#
loop_
_entity_poly.entity_id
_entity_poly.type
_entity_poly.pdbx_seq_one_letter_code
_entity_poly.pdbx_strand_id
1 'polypeptide(L)'
;MKSRKENEKSSSKKKSRFRLNRELYACAALMVCLFAGMTAYLADYVLSNQEALFNNSYNSRQKVLAQQNTRGTIYAASGEVLAETRTDEAGNEFRDYPYGRMFAHVVGYTGKGRTGIEELENYRLINSDISEKEKLDNELAGKKNPGNDVFTTLDVSLQEAADEALGLYRGAVVVTEVKTGRVLAMVSKPDYDPNTIAEQWTALNEDQEKAALLNRATQ
;
A
#
# COMPACT_ATOMS: atom_id res chain seq x y z
N MET A 1 54.16 24.64 -56.16
CA MET A 1 52.78 25.12 -55.96
C MET A 1 51.79 23.98 -55.60
N LYS A 2 51.98 22.73 -56.01
CA LYS A 2 51.12 21.57 -55.69
C LYS A 2 51.15 21.16 -54.22
N SER A 3 52.30 21.14 -53.55
CA SER A 3 52.44 20.70 -52.14
C SER A 3 51.67 21.58 -51.11
N ARG A 4 51.54 22.88 -51.36
CA ARG A 4 50.89 23.80 -50.47
C ARG A 4 49.35 23.63 -50.47
N LYS A 5 48.77 23.28 -51.63
CA LYS A 5 47.31 23.03 -51.76
C LYS A 5 46.89 21.66 -51.17
N GLU A 6 47.78 20.66 -51.14
CA GLU A 6 47.50 19.38 -50.49
C GLU A 6 47.52 19.48 -48.97
N ASN A 7 48.44 20.28 -48.38
CA ASN A 7 48.48 20.51 -46.95
C ASN A 7 47.26 21.34 -46.44
N GLU A 8 46.78 22.31 -47.21
CA GLU A 8 45.59 23.07 -46.85
C GLU A 8 44.31 22.21 -46.91
N LYS A 9 44.16 21.32 -47.92
CA LYS A 9 43.04 20.36 -47.99
C LYS A 9 43.08 19.34 -46.87
N SER A 10 44.26 18.85 -46.46
CA SER A 10 44.43 17.90 -45.34
C SER A 10 44.06 18.55 -43.99
N SER A 11 44.53 19.79 -43.79
CA SER A 11 44.20 20.58 -42.55
C SER A 11 42.73 20.92 -42.46
N SER A 12 42.08 21.27 -43.58
CA SER A 12 40.63 21.57 -43.63
C SER A 12 39.79 20.29 -43.34
N LYS A 13 40.16 19.15 -43.94
CA LYS A 13 39.48 17.85 -43.63
C LYS A 13 39.66 17.40 -42.19
N LYS A 14 40.82 17.64 -41.57
CA LYS A 14 41.07 17.34 -40.15
C LYS A 14 40.26 18.23 -39.23
N LYS A 15 40.15 19.52 -39.50
CA LYS A 15 39.31 20.47 -38.75
C LYS A 15 37.83 20.13 -38.88
N SER A 16 37.34 19.75 -40.05
CA SER A 16 35.95 19.34 -40.28
C SER A 16 35.61 18.05 -39.53
N ARG A 17 36.47 17.03 -39.54
CA ARG A 17 36.29 15.81 -38.77
C ARG A 17 36.29 16.06 -37.25
N PHE A 18 37.13 16.97 -36.75
CA PHE A 18 37.18 17.31 -35.33
C PHE A 18 35.93 18.06 -34.88
N ARG A 19 35.36 18.93 -35.71
CA ARG A 19 34.07 19.59 -35.43
C ARG A 19 32.92 18.62 -35.43
N LEU A 20 32.82 17.73 -36.41
CA LEU A 20 31.79 16.71 -36.51
C LEU A 20 31.82 15.77 -35.31
N ASN A 21 33.01 15.34 -34.86
CA ASN A 21 33.16 14.50 -33.68
C ASN A 21 32.72 15.24 -32.41
N ARG A 22 33.03 16.53 -32.28
CA ARG A 22 32.63 17.33 -31.10
C ARG A 22 31.09 17.50 -31.01
N GLU A 23 30.43 17.73 -32.12
CA GLU A 23 28.99 17.82 -32.19
C GLU A 23 28.33 16.47 -31.89
N LEU A 24 28.91 15.39 -32.40
CA LEU A 24 28.47 14.02 -32.13
C LEU A 24 28.59 13.67 -30.63
N TYR A 25 29.72 14.00 -30.00
CA TYR A 25 29.90 13.81 -28.56
C TYR A 25 28.97 14.69 -27.73
N ALA A 26 28.71 15.92 -28.18
CA ALA A 26 27.76 16.80 -27.50
C ALA A 26 26.33 16.22 -27.56
N CYS A 27 25.90 15.73 -28.73
CA CYS A 27 24.60 15.05 -28.86
C CYS A 27 24.54 13.77 -28.02
N ALA A 28 25.61 12.96 -28.01
CA ALA A 28 25.69 11.76 -27.19
C ALA A 28 25.61 12.11 -25.68
N ALA A 29 26.35 13.11 -25.24
CA ALA A 29 26.31 13.59 -23.85
C ALA A 29 24.90 14.10 -23.48
N LEU A 30 24.25 14.86 -24.36
CA LEU A 30 22.87 15.32 -24.15
C LEU A 30 21.91 14.14 -23.96
N MET A 31 22.01 13.12 -24.82
CA MET A 31 21.20 11.89 -24.71
C MET A 31 21.43 11.15 -23.40
N VAL A 32 22.70 10.98 -23.01
CA VAL A 32 23.05 10.34 -21.73
C VAL A 32 22.49 11.14 -20.56
N CYS A 33 22.60 12.46 -20.54
CA CYS A 33 22.03 13.31 -19.51
C CYS A 33 20.49 13.21 -19.46
N LEU A 34 19.83 13.14 -20.62
CA LEU A 34 18.40 13.00 -20.72
C LEU A 34 17.94 11.64 -20.15
N PHE A 35 18.60 10.54 -20.55
CA PHE A 35 18.28 9.22 -20.01
C PHE A 35 18.59 9.12 -18.52
N ALA A 36 19.70 9.69 -18.05
CA ALA A 36 20.01 9.74 -16.63
C ALA A 36 18.95 10.51 -15.83
N GLY A 37 18.50 11.66 -16.34
CA GLY A 37 17.44 12.45 -15.75
C GLY A 37 16.09 11.68 -15.70
N MET A 38 15.73 11.02 -16.80
CA MET A 38 14.53 10.19 -16.83
C MET A 38 14.61 9.01 -15.85
N THR A 39 15.77 8.36 -15.76
CA THR A 39 15.97 7.23 -14.82
C THR A 39 15.89 7.70 -13.37
N ALA A 40 16.50 8.84 -13.05
CA ALA A 40 16.44 9.43 -11.72
C ALA A 40 15.00 9.83 -11.35
N TYR A 41 14.28 10.47 -12.27
CA TYR A 41 12.86 10.82 -12.09
C TYR A 41 11.98 9.59 -11.87
N LEU A 42 12.18 8.54 -12.69
CA LEU A 42 11.40 7.30 -12.55
C LEU A 42 11.69 6.60 -11.22
N ALA A 43 12.95 6.58 -10.78
CA ALA A 43 13.32 6.02 -9.49
C ALA A 43 12.65 6.79 -8.33
N ASP A 44 12.73 8.11 -8.35
CA ASP A 44 12.08 8.96 -7.36
C ASP A 44 10.55 8.76 -7.36
N TYR A 45 9.94 8.75 -8.53
CA TYR A 45 8.49 8.51 -8.67
C TYR A 45 8.07 7.16 -8.10
N VAL A 46 8.80 6.08 -8.40
CA VAL A 46 8.50 4.74 -7.89
C VAL A 46 8.67 4.67 -6.36
N LEU A 47 9.75 5.25 -5.84
CA LEU A 47 10.00 5.27 -4.38
C LEU A 47 8.96 6.11 -3.63
N SER A 48 8.57 7.26 -4.18
CA SER A 48 7.59 8.15 -3.55
C SER A 48 6.15 7.64 -3.64
N ASN A 49 5.82 6.84 -4.66
CA ASN A 49 4.47 6.35 -4.90
C ASN A 49 4.32 4.83 -4.75
N GLN A 50 5.26 4.18 -4.07
CA GLN A 50 5.29 2.71 -4.00
C GLN A 50 4.00 2.11 -3.41
N GLU A 51 3.40 2.73 -2.41
CA GLU A 51 2.15 2.26 -1.79
C GLU A 51 0.97 2.36 -2.78
N ALA A 52 0.81 3.49 -3.47
CA ALA A 52 -0.24 3.69 -4.46
C ALA A 52 -0.08 2.74 -5.67
N LEU A 53 1.15 2.57 -6.15
CA LEU A 53 1.46 1.64 -7.24
C LEU A 53 1.23 0.19 -6.82
N PHE A 54 1.53 -0.15 -5.58
CA PHE A 54 1.32 -1.48 -5.03
C PHE A 54 -0.16 -1.79 -4.84
N ASN A 55 -0.93 -0.86 -4.27
CA ASN A 55 -2.36 -1.03 -4.00
C ASN A 55 -3.24 -1.00 -5.25
N ASN A 56 -2.66 -0.77 -6.43
CA ASN A 56 -3.39 -0.86 -7.69
C ASN A 56 -3.93 -2.29 -7.89
N SER A 57 -5.24 -2.43 -8.14
CA SER A 57 -5.93 -3.71 -8.31
C SER A 57 -5.40 -4.58 -9.46
N TYR A 58 -4.72 -3.97 -10.45
CA TYR A 58 -4.05 -4.67 -11.55
C TYR A 58 -2.67 -5.22 -11.18
N ASN A 59 -2.15 -4.92 -9.99
CA ASN A 59 -0.83 -5.37 -9.58
C ASN A 59 -0.86 -6.84 -9.11
N SER A 60 -0.45 -7.75 -9.97
CA SER A 60 -0.39 -9.18 -9.65
C SER A 60 0.63 -9.54 -8.55
N ARG A 61 1.58 -8.64 -8.22
CA ARG A 61 2.55 -8.86 -7.12
C ARG A 61 1.85 -9.04 -5.77
N GLN A 62 0.70 -8.38 -5.56
CA GLN A 62 -0.08 -8.58 -4.34
C GLN A 62 -0.48 -10.05 -4.14
N LYS A 63 -0.88 -10.74 -5.22
CA LYS A 63 -1.25 -12.16 -5.15
C LYS A 63 -0.06 -13.05 -4.82
N VAL A 64 1.10 -12.76 -5.40
CA VAL A 64 2.33 -13.51 -5.13
C VAL A 64 2.76 -13.32 -3.67
N LEU A 65 2.77 -12.09 -3.17
CA LEU A 65 3.13 -11.80 -1.78
C LEU A 65 2.14 -12.43 -0.79
N ALA A 66 0.84 -12.41 -1.08
CA ALA A 66 -0.17 -13.06 -0.24
C ALA A 66 -0.03 -14.60 -0.20
N GLN A 67 0.61 -15.21 -1.21
CA GLN A 67 0.94 -16.63 -1.19
C GLN A 67 2.20 -16.93 -0.37
N GLN A 68 3.18 -16.01 -0.40
CA GLN A 68 4.46 -16.15 0.28
C GLN A 68 4.44 -15.69 1.74
N ASN A 69 3.58 -14.75 2.06
CA ASN A 69 3.52 -14.11 3.37
C ASN A 69 2.13 -14.26 4.00
N THR A 70 2.09 -14.46 5.31
CA THR A 70 0.88 -14.33 6.13
C THR A 70 0.64 -12.85 6.40
N ARG A 71 -0.60 -12.39 6.27
CA ARG A 71 -0.95 -10.98 6.51
C ARG A 71 -0.73 -10.59 7.97
N GLY A 72 -0.02 -9.48 8.22
CA GLY A 72 0.32 -8.96 9.55
C GLY A 72 -0.90 -8.53 10.37
N THR A 73 -0.70 -8.27 11.65
CA THR A 73 -1.73 -7.94 12.63
C THR A 73 -1.93 -6.42 12.72
N ILE A 74 -3.18 -6.00 12.94
CA ILE A 74 -3.53 -4.60 13.23
C ILE A 74 -3.82 -4.49 14.72
N TYR A 75 -3.09 -3.61 15.39
CA TYR A 75 -3.21 -3.36 16.84
C TYR A 75 -3.82 -1.99 17.14
N ALA A 76 -4.57 -1.91 18.22
CA ALA A 76 -4.95 -0.67 18.88
C ALA A 76 -3.73 0.00 19.55
N ALA A 77 -3.91 1.21 20.05
CA ALA A 77 -2.84 1.98 20.69
C ALA A 77 -2.26 1.29 21.94
N SER A 78 -3.05 0.56 22.68
CA SER A 78 -2.66 -0.17 23.90
C SER A 78 -2.22 -1.61 23.64
N GLY A 79 -2.27 -2.07 22.35
CA GLY A 79 -1.78 -3.37 21.94
C GLY A 79 -2.84 -4.45 21.79
N GLU A 80 -4.13 -4.12 21.92
CA GLU A 80 -5.23 -5.03 21.63
C GLU A 80 -5.27 -5.35 20.12
N VAL A 81 -5.57 -6.60 19.80
CA VAL A 81 -5.66 -7.07 18.41
C VAL A 81 -6.99 -6.63 17.80
N LEU A 82 -6.94 -5.80 16.76
CA LEU A 82 -8.11 -5.35 16.00
C LEU A 82 -8.40 -6.24 14.78
N ALA A 83 -7.36 -6.77 14.16
CA ALA A 83 -7.46 -7.74 13.08
C ALA A 83 -6.21 -8.61 13.05
N GLU A 84 -6.37 -9.92 12.95
CA GLU A 84 -5.27 -10.88 12.83
C GLU A 84 -5.57 -11.97 11.79
N THR A 85 -4.52 -12.68 11.34
CA THR A 85 -4.68 -13.84 10.48
C THR A 85 -4.58 -15.11 11.33
N ARG A 86 -5.64 -15.90 11.34
CA ARG A 86 -5.69 -17.21 12.01
C ARG A 86 -5.71 -18.34 11.00
N THR A 87 -5.37 -19.51 11.46
CA THR A 87 -5.41 -20.74 10.66
C THR A 87 -6.47 -21.67 11.24
N ASP A 88 -7.35 -22.19 10.38
CA ASP A 88 -8.35 -23.18 10.77
C ASP A 88 -7.74 -24.59 10.97
N GLU A 89 -8.54 -25.55 11.42
CA GLU A 89 -8.12 -26.94 11.62
C GLU A 89 -7.69 -27.63 10.32
N ALA A 90 -8.13 -27.12 9.17
CA ALA A 90 -7.76 -27.63 7.84
C ALA A 90 -6.48 -26.98 7.29
N GLY A 91 -5.90 -26.00 8.00
CA GLY A 91 -4.70 -25.30 7.59
C GLY A 91 -4.95 -24.09 6.68
N ASN A 92 -6.20 -23.66 6.49
CA ASN A 92 -6.51 -22.48 5.69
C ASN A 92 -6.42 -21.22 6.55
N GLU A 93 -5.77 -20.19 6.00
CA GLU A 93 -5.72 -18.89 6.65
C GLU A 93 -7.03 -18.12 6.43
N PHE A 94 -7.52 -17.50 7.49
CA PHE A 94 -8.64 -16.57 7.45
C PHE A 94 -8.33 -15.33 8.28
N ARG A 95 -8.99 -14.22 7.96
CA ARG A 95 -8.85 -12.97 8.70
C ARG A 95 -9.90 -12.91 9.80
N ASP A 96 -9.46 -12.71 11.03
CA ASP A 96 -10.31 -12.62 12.23
C ASP A 96 -10.31 -11.19 12.75
N TYR A 97 -11.49 -10.69 13.10
CA TYR A 97 -11.72 -9.35 13.65
C TYR A 97 -12.38 -9.50 15.03
N PRO A 98 -11.60 -9.57 16.12
CA PRO A 98 -12.10 -9.91 17.46
C PRO A 98 -13.22 -8.97 17.97
N TYR A 99 -13.19 -7.71 17.55
CA TYR A 99 -14.20 -6.70 17.96
C TYR A 99 -15.38 -6.59 16.97
N GLY A 100 -15.40 -7.38 15.89
CA GLY A 100 -16.50 -7.45 14.93
C GLY A 100 -16.93 -6.08 14.42
N ARG A 101 -18.21 -5.75 14.62
CA ARG A 101 -18.86 -4.54 14.09
C ARG A 101 -18.28 -3.23 14.59
N MET A 102 -17.78 -3.21 15.85
CA MET A 102 -17.35 -1.98 16.54
C MET A 102 -16.26 -1.23 15.75
N PHE A 103 -15.33 -1.95 15.11
CA PHE A 103 -14.24 -1.37 14.34
C PHE A 103 -14.41 -1.53 12.82
N ALA A 104 -15.56 -2.05 12.36
CA ALA A 104 -15.75 -2.44 10.95
C ALA A 104 -15.42 -1.34 9.95
N HIS A 105 -15.83 -0.10 10.21
CA HIS A 105 -15.62 1.01 9.28
C HIS A 105 -14.20 1.58 9.29
N VAL A 106 -13.53 1.55 10.44
CA VAL A 106 -12.17 2.11 10.55
C VAL A 106 -11.11 1.07 10.21
N VAL A 107 -11.23 -0.15 10.71
CA VAL A 107 -10.31 -1.25 10.36
C VAL A 107 -10.60 -1.76 8.95
N GLY A 108 -11.87 -1.90 8.61
CA GLY A 108 -12.29 -2.40 7.31
C GLY A 108 -12.42 -3.93 7.26
N TYR A 109 -12.35 -4.46 6.05
CA TYR A 109 -12.44 -5.89 5.76
C TYR A 109 -11.53 -6.29 4.61
N THR A 110 -11.35 -7.62 4.44
CA THR A 110 -10.70 -8.26 3.29
C THR A 110 -11.62 -9.33 2.70
N GLY A 111 -11.31 -9.81 1.49
CA GLY A 111 -12.04 -10.93 0.85
C GLY A 111 -13.00 -10.55 -0.26
N LYS A 112 -13.73 -9.44 -0.16
CA LYS A 112 -14.57 -8.85 -1.22
C LYS A 112 -14.11 -7.43 -1.59
N GLY A 113 -12.83 -7.30 -1.84
CA GLY A 113 -12.12 -6.03 -1.86
C GLY A 113 -11.50 -5.75 -0.50
N ARG A 114 -11.16 -4.51 -0.25
CA ARG A 114 -10.60 -4.02 1.01
C ARG A 114 -11.13 -2.63 1.28
N THR A 115 -11.22 -2.26 2.55
CA THR A 115 -11.58 -0.90 2.99
C THR A 115 -10.82 -0.55 4.27
N GLY A 116 -10.89 0.72 4.70
CA GLY A 116 -10.31 1.16 5.97
C GLY A 116 -8.80 0.96 6.05
N ILE A 117 -8.30 0.66 7.24
CA ILE A 117 -6.87 0.40 7.50
C ILE A 117 -6.37 -0.83 6.72
N GLU A 118 -7.24 -1.84 6.53
CA GLU A 118 -6.91 -3.01 5.72
C GLU A 118 -6.53 -2.65 4.26
N GLU A 119 -7.13 -1.61 3.69
CA GLU A 119 -6.78 -1.10 2.37
C GLU A 119 -5.60 -0.15 2.43
N LEU A 120 -5.64 0.82 3.35
CA LEU A 120 -4.63 1.87 3.49
C LEU A 120 -3.24 1.28 3.73
N GLU A 121 -3.13 0.36 4.69
CA GLU A 121 -1.88 -0.27 5.11
C GLU A 121 -1.64 -1.64 4.42
N ASN A 122 -2.37 -1.92 3.34
CA ASN A 122 -2.26 -3.22 2.66
C ASN A 122 -0.84 -3.57 2.24
N TYR A 123 -0.07 -2.59 1.76
CA TYR A 123 1.33 -2.79 1.38
C TYR A 123 2.17 -3.29 2.55
N ARG A 124 2.03 -2.68 3.73
CA ARG A 124 2.75 -3.07 4.94
C ARG A 124 2.31 -4.44 5.44
N LEU A 125 1.00 -4.64 5.56
CA LEU A 125 0.43 -5.89 6.07
C LEU A 125 0.82 -7.14 5.28
N ILE A 126 1.05 -7.02 3.95
CA ILE A 126 1.45 -8.19 3.13
C ILE A 126 2.96 -8.28 2.94
N ASN A 127 3.69 -7.20 3.18
CA ASN A 127 5.14 -7.20 3.03
C ASN A 127 5.80 -7.78 4.29
N SER A 128 6.99 -8.34 4.14
CA SER A 128 7.76 -8.92 5.25
C SER A 128 9.14 -8.30 5.30
N ASP A 129 9.47 -7.67 6.40
CA ASP A 129 10.76 -7.01 6.62
C ASP A 129 11.77 -7.88 7.38
N ILE A 130 11.49 -9.19 7.52
CA ILE A 130 12.45 -10.14 8.10
C ILE A 130 13.71 -10.25 7.22
N SER A 131 14.78 -10.73 7.79
CA SER A 131 16.05 -10.88 7.08
C SER A 131 15.92 -11.87 5.90
N GLU A 132 16.72 -11.66 4.85
CA GLU A 132 16.72 -12.55 3.68
C GLU A 132 17.09 -14.00 4.05
N LYS A 133 17.88 -14.19 5.11
CA LYS A 133 18.20 -15.51 5.64
C LYS A 133 16.96 -16.18 6.22
N GLU A 134 16.17 -15.48 7.01
CA GLU A 134 14.93 -16.01 7.59
C GLU A 134 13.89 -16.32 6.51
N LYS A 135 13.79 -15.48 5.46
CA LYS A 135 12.93 -15.76 4.30
C LYS A 135 13.31 -17.08 3.64
N LEU A 136 14.62 -17.28 3.43
CA LEU A 136 15.12 -18.53 2.84
C LEU A 136 14.85 -19.74 3.75
N ASP A 137 15.07 -19.61 5.05
CA ASP A 137 14.81 -20.68 6.02
C ASP A 137 13.32 -21.03 6.08
N ASN A 138 12.42 -20.03 6.00
CA ASN A 138 10.99 -20.24 5.92
C ASN A 138 10.58 -20.92 4.61
N GLU A 139 11.13 -20.49 3.48
CA GLU A 139 10.89 -21.11 2.17
C GLU A 139 11.31 -22.58 2.15
N LEU A 140 12.49 -22.90 2.67
CA LEU A 140 12.98 -24.26 2.79
C LEU A 140 12.12 -25.12 3.74
N ALA A 141 11.53 -24.50 4.76
CA ALA A 141 10.62 -25.16 5.70
C ALA A 141 9.16 -25.23 5.18
N GLY A 142 8.86 -24.71 3.99
CA GLY A 142 7.51 -24.62 3.45
C GLY A 142 6.57 -23.73 4.27
N LYS A 143 7.11 -22.75 5.00
CA LYS A 143 6.36 -21.80 5.83
C LYS A 143 6.26 -20.45 5.13
N LYS A 144 5.14 -19.77 5.36
CA LYS A 144 4.99 -18.38 4.94
C LYS A 144 5.81 -17.43 5.85
N ASN A 145 6.24 -16.31 5.30
CA ASN A 145 6.85 -15.25 6.09
C ASN A 145 5.77 -14.47 6.84
N PRO A 146 6.04 -13.96 8.06
CA PRO A 146 5.12 -13.05 8.73
C PRO A 146 5.07 -11.71 7.98
N GLY A 147 3.89 -11.17 7.74
CA GLY A 147 3.71 -9.80 7.28
C GLY A 147 3.99 -8.81 8.41
N ASN A 148 4.18 -7.54 8.05
CA ASN A 148 4.45 -6.50 9.03
C ASN A 148 3.19 -6.12 9.79
N ASP A 149 3.33 -5.90 11.09
CA ASP A 149 2.25 -5.44 11.95
C ASP A 149 2.04 -3.93 11.84
N VAL A 150 0.80 -3.50 12.07
CA VAL A 150 0.39 -2.11 12.05
C VAL A 150 -0.16 -1.71 13.41
N PHE A 151 0.43 -0.69 14.01
CA PHE A 151 -0.04 -0.09 15.27
C PHE A 151 -0.80 1.19 14.96
N THR A 152 -2.05 1.24 15.41
CA THR A 152 -2.93 2.39 15.21
C THR A 152 -2.93 3.31 16.43
N THR A 153 -3.61 4.44 16.30
CA THR A 153 -3.88 5.36 17.42
C THR A 153 -5.23 5.13 18.06
N LEU A 154 -5.96 4.10 17.64
CA LEU A 154 -7.29 3.80 18.11
C LEU A 154 -7.27 3.31 19.55
N ASP A 155 -8.19 3.81 20.36
CA ASP A 155 -8.41 3.41 21.75
C ASP A 155 -9.71 2.62 21.84
N VAL A 156 -9.62 1.39 22.34
CA VAL A 156 -10.76 0.47 22.41
C VAL A 156 -11.86 1.02 23.30
N SER A 157 -11.52 1.62 24.45
CA SER A 157 -12.48 2.14 25.39
C SER A 157 -13.23 3.38 24.85
N LEU A 158 -12.50 4.26 24.14
CA LEU A 158 -13.12 5.41 23.46
C LEU A 158 -14.01 4.98 22.29
N GLN A 159 -13.58 3.95 21.56
CA GLN A 159 -14.36 3.38 20.47
C GLN A 159 -15.68 2.78 20.98
N GLU A 160 -15.62 2.00 22.07
CA GLU A 160 -16.80 1.42 22.74
C GLU A 160 -17.75 2.51 23.22
N ALA A 161 -17.26 3.52 23.94
CA ALA A 161 -18.06 4.63 24.40
C ALA A 161 -18.71 5.42 23.25
N ALA A 162 -17.99 5.61 22.14
CA ALA A 162 -18.52 6.27 20.95
C ALA A 162 -19.58 5.42 20.23
N ASP A 163 -19.40 4.10 20.18
CA ASP A 163 -20.34 3.16 19.60
C ASP A 163 -21.64 3.10 20.41
N GLU A 164 -21.55 3.03 21.74
CA GLU A 164 -22.69 3.08 22.66
C GLU A 164 -23.43 4.42 22.58
N ALA A 165 -22.68 5.54 22.53
CA ALA A 165 -23.28 6.87 22.45
C ALA A 165 -24.05 7.06 21.13
N LEU A 166 -23.58 6.54 20.02
CA LEU A 166 -24.30 6.58 18.75
C LEU A 166 -25.50 5.62 18.75
N GLY A 167 -25.39 4.50 19.44
CA GLY A 167 -26.47 3.51 19.62
C GLY A 167 -27.03 3.02 18.29
N LEU A 168 -28.32 3.20 18.06
CA LEU A 168 -29.03 2.81 16.83
C LEU A 168 -29.20 3.96 15.83
N TYR A 169 -28.68 5.14 16.14
CA TYR A 169 -28.82 6.29 15.25
C TYR A 169 -27.92 6.15 14.04
N ARG A 170 -28.42 6.57 12.88
CA ARG A 170 -27.65 6.64 11.64
C ARG A 170 -26.74 7.89 11.67
N GLY A 171 -25.44 7.68 11.56
CA GLY A 171 -24.48 8.79 11.60
C GLY A 171 -23.06 8.30 11.83
N ALA A 172 -22.20 9.22 12.25
CA ALA A 172 -20.82 8.92 12.60
C ALA A 172 -20.36 9.72 13.83
N VAL A 173 -19.42 9.16 14.57
CA VAL A 173 -18.68 9.81 15.66
C VAL A 173 -17.22 9.68 15.38
N VAL A 174 -16.48 10.78 15.47
CA VAL A 174 -15.01 10.81 15.34
C VAL A 174 -14.43 11.49 16.56
N VAL A 175 -13.52 10.81 17.25
CA VAL A 175 -12.80 11.35 18.41
C VAL A 175 -11.35 11.57 18.01
N THR A 176 -10.87 12.80 18.16
CA THR A 176 -9.51 13.18 17.80
C THR A 176 -8.78 13.84 18.97
N GLU A 177 -7.47 13.61 19.05
CA GLU A 177 -6.62 14.32 19.97
C GLU A 177 -6.34 15.74 19.46
N VAL A 178 -6.73 16.75 20.22
CA VAL A 178 -6.70 18.17 19.81
C VAL A 178 -5.28 18.65 19.43
N LYS A 179 -4.27 18.17 20.15
CA LYS A 179 -2.87 18.63 19.94
C LYS A 179 -2.20 18.05 18.70
N THR A 180 -2.53 16.83 18.33
CA THR A 180 -1.81 16.08 17.30
C THR A 180 -2.67 15.77 16.07
N GLY A 181 -4.00 15.85 16.21
CA GLY A 181 -4.96 15.43 15.18
C GLY A 181 -5.10 13.90 15.06
N ARG A 182 -4.47 13.12 15.96
CA ARG A 182 -4.60 11.65 15.92
C ARG A 182 -6.06 11.24 16.13
N VAL A 183 -6.53 10.32 15.30
CA VAL A 183 -7.87 9.72 15.47
C VAL A 183 -7.79 8.66 16.55
N LEU A 184 -8.58 8.82 17.62
CA LEU A 184 -8.63 7.90 18.74
C LEU A 184 -9.82 6.95 18.66
N ALA A 185 -10.93 7.38 18.06
CA ALA A 185 -12.08 6.55 17.77
C ALA A 185 -12.80 7.05 16.51
N MET A 186 -13.37 6.13 15.75
CA MET A 186 -14.17 6.41 14.56
C MET A 186 -15.27 5.37 14.42
N VAL A 187 -16.50 5.77 14.61
CA VAL A 187 -17.70 4.93 14.50
C VAL A 187 -18.56 5.44 13.36
N SER A 188 -19.13 4.53 12.59
CA SER A 188 -20.15 4.84 11.57
C SER A 188 -21.26 3.82 11.64
N LYS A 189 -22.52 4.29 11.57
CA LYS A 189 -23.72 3.42 11.59
C LYS A 189 -24.70 3.77 10.47
N PRO A 190 -25.41 2.77 9.90
CA PRO A 190 -25.36 1.34 10.20
C PRO A 190 -23.99 0.73 9.92
N ASP A 191 -23.66 -0.32 10.67
CA ASP A 191 -22.44 -1.09 10.57
C ASP A 191 -22.68 -2.48 9.94
N TYR A 192 -21.60 -3.23 9.79
CA TYR A 192 -21.58 -4.60 9.30
C TYR A 192 -20.57 -5.42 10.10
N ASP A 193 -20.66 -6.76 10.01
CA ASP A 193 -19.66 -7.63 10.62
C ASP A 193 -18.60 -8.01 9.55
N PRO A 194 -17.33 -7.59 9.71
CA PRO A 194 -16.28 -7.90 8.76
C PRO A 194 -15.97 -9.41 8.68
N ASN A 195 -16.23 -10.19 9.74
CA ASN A 195 -16.01 -11.64 9.74
C ASN A 195 -16.98 -12.38 8.81
N THR A 196 -18.18 -11.83 8.58
CA THR A 196 -19.23 -12.43 7.73
C THR A 196 -19.43 -11.69 6.41
N ILE A 197 -18.53 -10.77 6.07
CA ILE A 197 -18.67 -9.91 4.89
C ILE A 197 -18.81 -10.70 3.58
N ALA A 198 -18.13 -11.83 3.45
CA ALA A 198 -18.16 -12.65 2.24
C ALA A 198 -19.54 -13.27 2.00
N GLU A 199 -20.22 -13.68 3.06
CA GLU A 199 -21.55 -14.30 3.03
C GLU A 199 -22.65 -13.27 2.83
N GLN A 200 -22.52 -12.11 3.46
CA GLN A 200 -23.52 -11.04 3.45
C GLN A 200 -23.32 -10.04 2.32
N TRP A 201 -22.30 -10.21 1.48
CA TRP A 201 -21.89 -9.23 0.46
C TRP A 201 -23.04 -8.75 -0.42
N THR A 202 -23.81 -9.68 -0.99
CA THR A 202 -24.91 -9.34 -1.90
C THR A 202 -25.97 -8.50 -1.19
N ALA A 203 -26.38 -8.92 -0.01
CA ALA A 203 -27.40 -8.20 0.77
C ALA A 203 -26.93 -6.80 1.22
N LEU A 204 -25.66 -6.68 1.64
CA LEU A 204 -25.08 -5.41 2.06
C LEU A 204 -24.88 -4.43 0.90
N ASN A 205 -24.51 -4.94 -0.29
CA ASN A 205 -24.26 -4.13 -1.46
C ASN A 205 -25.55 -3.69 -2.16
N GLU A 206 -26.61 -4.48 -2.09
CA GLU A 206 -27.90 -4.16 -2.67
C GLU A 206 -28.76 -3.25 -1.78
N ASP A 207 -28.56 -3.24 -0.47
CA ASP A 207 -29.30 -2.39 0.48
C ASP A 207 -28.77 -0.95 0.47
N GLN A 208 -29.15 -0.21 -0.56
CA GLN A 208 -28.79 1.21 -0.72
C GLN A 208 -29.47 2.12 0.29
N GLU A 209 -30.59 1.70 0.86
CA GLU A 209 -31.29 2.51 1.89
C GLU A 209 -30.50 2.53 3.18
N LYS A 210 -30.06 1.39 3.66
CA LYS A 210 -29.19 1.34 4.86
C LYS A 210 -27.77 1.81 4.53
N ALA A 211 -27.25 1.43 3.36
CA ALA A 211 -25.88 1.72 2.93
C ALA A 211 -24.88 1.44 4.04
N ALA A 212 -24.92 0.20 4.57
CA ALA A 212 -24.12 -0.17 5.74
C ALA A 212 -22.61 -0.22 5.44
N LEU A 213 -22.20 -0.39 4.18
CA LEU A 213 -20.79 -0.35 3.77
C LEU A 213 -20.22 1.08 3.70
N LEU A 214 -21.08 2.11 3.76
CA LEU A 214 -20.67 3.51 3.68
C LEU A 214 -20.08 3.99 5.00
N ASN A 215 -18.82 4.40 5.00
CA ASN A 215 -18.23 5.09 6.16
C ASN A 215 -18.63 6.56 6.16
N ARG A 216 -19.62 6.91 6.99
CA ARG A 216 -20.17 8.27 7.10
C ARG A 216 -19.25 9.28 7.78
N ALA A 217 -18.13 8.83 8.32
CA ALA A 217 -17.12 9.71 8.89
C ALA A 217 -16.17 10.29 7.83
N THR A 218 -16.06 9.63 6.66
CA THR A 218 -15.07 9.97 5.62
C THR A 218 -15.68 10.32 4.26
N GLN A 219 -17.00 10.21 4.13
CA GLN A 219 -17.74 10.51 2.88
C GLN A 219 -18.83 11.52 3.07
#